data_b6aad5357bda8dea9af55378155158c6
#
_entry.id   b6aad5357bda8dea9af55378155158c6
#
_cell.length_a   1.000
_cell.length_b   1.000
_cell.length_c   1.000
_cell.angle_alpha   90.00
_cell.angle_beta   90.00
_cell.angle_gamma   90.00
#
_symmetry.space_group_name_H-M   'P 1'
#
loop_
_entity.id
_entity.type
_entity.pdbx_description
1 polymer ?
#
loop_
_entity_poly.entity_id
_entity_poly.type
_entity_poly.pdbx_seq_one_letter_code
_entity_poly.pdbx_strand_id
1 'polypeptide(L)'
;MKALVKREAAKGIWLEEVPVPTPGPNEVLIKLEKTAICGTDLHIYLWDEWSQRTIKPGLTIGHEFVGRVAALGSAVTGYEIGQRVSAEGHIVCGHCRNCRGGRPHLCPNTVGIGVNVNGAFAECMVMPASNLWPIPDQIPSELAAFFDPYGNAAHCALEFDVIGEDVLITGAGPIGIIAAGICKHIGARNVVVTDVNDFRLKLAADMGATRVVNVANQSLKDVMKELHMEGFDVGLEMSGNPRAFNDMLDCMYHGGKIAMLGIMPKGAGCDWDKIIFKGLTVQGIYGRKMYETWYKMTQLVLSGFPLGKVMTHQLPIDDFQKGFDLMEEGKAGKVVLSWN
;
A
#
# COMPACT_ATOMS: atom_id res chain seq x y z
N MET A 1 11.09 -25.42 4.60
CA MET A 1 11.26 -24.01 4.97
C MET A 1 10.06 -23.52 5.75
N LYS A 2 10.26 -22.60 6.72
CA LYS A 2 9.14 -21.97 7.45
C LYS A 2 8.32 -21.06 6.51
N ALA A 3 6.99 -21.06 6.68
CA ALA A 3 6.07 -20.16 6.00
C ALA A 3 4.81 -19.90 6.85
N LEU A 4 4.19 -18.72 6.70
CA LEU A 4 2.87 -18.43 7.25
C LEU A 4 1.79 -18.79 6.22
N VAL A 5 1.01 -19.81 6.55
CA VAL A 5 0.04 -20.43 5.67
C VAL A 5 -1.38 -20.19 6.17
N LYS A 6 -2.29 -19.85 5.29
CA LYS A 6 -3.72 -19.88 5.54
C LYS A 6 -4.23 -21.32 5.40
N ARG A 7 -4.01 -22.14 6.44
CA ARG A 7 -4.32 -23.58 6.43
C ARG A 7 -5.82 -23.87 6.39
N GLU A 8 -6.58 -23.12 7.16
CA GLU A 8 -8.00 -23.39 7.40
C GLU A 8 -8.88 -22.21 7.02
N ALA A 9 -10.14 -22.50 6.66
CA ALA A 9 -11.20 -21.52 6.38
C ALA A 9 -11.78 -20.95 7.70
N ALA A 10 -10.92 -20.37 8.56
CA ALA A 10 -11.26 -19.83 9.87
C ALA A 10 -10.34 -18.68 10.25
N LYS A 11 -10.64 -17.91 11.30
CA LYS A 11 -9.71 -16.88 11.84
C LYS A 11 -8.37 -17.53 12.22
N GLY A 12 -7.28 -16.91 11.80
CA GLY A 12 -5.90 -17.35 12.10
C GLY A 12 -5.03 -17.55 10.87
N ILE A 13 -3.73 -17.63 11.11
CA ILE A 13 -2.67 -17.95 10.17
C ILE A 13 -1.68 -18.83 10.93
N TRP A 14 -1.06 -19.78 10.25
CA TRP A 14 -0.24 -20.82 10.89
C TRP A 14 1.18 -20.80 10.35
N LEU A 15 2.16 -20.86 11.24
CA LEU A 15 3.57 -21.06 10.88
C LEU A 15 3.79 -22.56 10.64
N GLU A 16 4.16 -22.93 9.42
CA GLU A 16 4.29 -24.32 8.97
C GLU A 16 5.60 -24.55 8.21
N GLU A 17 5.99 -25.81 8.10
CA GLU A 17 7.04 -26.25 7.20
C GLU A 17 6.46 -26.58 5.83
N VAL A 18 6.97 -25.90 4.79
CA VAL A 18 6.57 -26.12 3.40
C VAL A 18 7.80 -26.42 2.53
N PRO A 19 7.65 -27.08 1.37
CA PRO A 19 8.76 -27.27 0.44
C PRO A 19 9.35 -25.93 -0.04
N VAL A 20 10.68 -25.90 -0.23
CA VAL A 20 11.33 -24.76 -0.91
C VAL A 20 10.94 -24.80 -2.38
N PRO A 21 10.39 -23.71 -2.96
CA PRO A 21 10.00 -23.70 -4.36
C PRO A 21 11.22 -23.68 -5.28
N THR A 22 11.08 -24.24 -6.47
CA THR A 22 12.11 -24.23 -7.53
C THR A 22 11.72 -23.22 -8.61
N PRO A 23 12.61 -22.29 -9.00
CA PRO A 23 12.29 -21.30 -10.01
C PRO A 23 12.19 -21.94 -11.41
N GLY A 24 11.15 -21.57 -12.15
CA GLY A 24 11.02 -21.87 -13.57
C GLY A 24 12.03 -21.09 -14.43
N PRO A 25 12.07 -21.31 -15.76
CA PRO A 25 13.09 -20.70 -16.65
C PRO A 25 13.18 -19.17 -16.56
N ASN A 26 12.05 -18.46 -16.40
CA ASN A 26 11.98 -17.01 -16.35
C ASN A 26 11.76 -16.46 -14.93
N GLU A 27 11.99 -17.27 -13.91
CA GLU A 27 11.71 -16.93 -12.52
C GLU A 27 13.00 -16.87 -11.69
N VAL A 28 12.90 -16.21 -10.56
CA VAL A 28 13.99 -16.03 -9.61
C VAL A 28 13.55 -16.55 -8.26
N LEU A 29 14.38 -17.37 -7.61
CA LEU A 29 14.23 -17.72 -6.21
C LEU A 29 14.82 -16.60 -5.37
N ILE A 30 14.04 -16.07 -4.44
CA ILE A 30 14.43 -14.99 -3.54
C ILE A 30 14.46 -15.56 -2.13
N LYS A 31 15.58 -15.42 -1.42
CA LYS A 31 15.68 -15.64 0.03
C LYS A 31 15.23 -14.36 0.73
N LEU A 32 14.18 -14.45 1.51
CA LEU A 32 13.54 -13.29 2.14
C LEU A 32 14.30 -12.86 3.41
N GLU A 33 14.46 -11.55 3.58
CA GLU A 33 15.09 -10.94 4.76
C GLU A 33 14.03 -10.32 5.66
N LYS A 34 13.15 -9.51 5.07
CA LYS A 34 12.09 -8.80 5.78
C LYS A 34 10.80 -8.86 4.97
N THR A 35 9.69 -8.94 5.68
CA THR A 35 8.35 -8.78 5.13
C THR A 35 7.57 -7.79 5.98
N ALA A 36 6.41 -7.31 5.49
CA ALA A 36 5.58 -6.44 6.29
C ALA A 36 4.11 -6.85 6.20
N ILE A 37 3.38 -6.65 7.29
CA ILE A 37 1.96 -7.01 7.36
C ILE A 37 1.13 -5.91 6.72
N CYS A 38 0.25 -6.31 5.79
CA CYS A 38 -0.72 -5.46 5.10
C CYS A 38 -2.13 -5.59 5.71
N GLY A 39 -2.99 -4.61 5.43
CA GLY A 39 -4.43 -4.72 5.72
C GLY A 39 -5.08 -5.92 5.03
N THR A 40 -4.63 -6.27 3.82
CA THR A 40 -5.07 -7.48 3.11
C THR A 40 -4.76 -8.75 3.89
N ASP A 41 -3.58 -8.83 4.50
CA ASP A 41 -3.20 -9.99 5.33
C ASP A 41 -4.08 -10.07 6.59
N LEU A 42 -4.47 -8.92 7.16
CA LEU A 42 -5.40 -8.87 8.28
C LEU A 42 -6.79 -9.36 7.88
N HIS A 43 -7.31 -9.00 6.70
CA HIS A 43 -8.56 -9.55 6.16
C HIS A 43 -8.48 -11.08 6.03
N ILE A 44 -7.36 -11.61 5.52
CA ILE A 44 -7.13 -13.06 5.40
C ILE A 44 -7.06 -13.71 6.78
N TYR A 45 -6.39 -13.07 7.75
CA TYR A 45 -6.30 -13.54 9.14
C TYR A 45 -7.70 -13.62 9.77
N LEU A 46 -8.50 -12.56 9.65
CA LEU A 46 -9.86 -12.48 10.21
C LEU A 46 -10.87 -13.40 9.52
N TRP A 47 -10.55 -13.87 8.32
CA TRP A 47 -11.43 -14.69 7.49
C TRP A 47 -12.78 -14.04 7.19
N ASP A 48 -12.74 -12.76 6.82
CA ASP A 48 -13.93 -11.98 6.50
C ASP A 48 -14.59 -12.41 5.17
N GLU A 49 -15.69 -11.74 4.81
CA GLU A 49 -16.47 -12.05 3.60
C GLU A 49 -15.66 -12.00 2.30
N TRP A 50 -14.70 -11.06 2.21
CA TRP A 50 -13.83 -10.96 1.06
C TRP A 50 -12.88 -12.15 0.98
N SER A 51 -12.24 -12.49 2.11
CA SER A 51 -11.33 -13.63 2.20
C SER A 51 -12.00 -14.95 1.88
N GLN A 52 -13.22 -15.16 2.40
CA GLN A 52 -14.00 -16.37 2.13
C GLN A 52 -14.30 -16.58 0.64
N ARG A 53 -14.45 -15.51 -0.13
CA ARG A 53 -14.71 -15.57 -1.58
C ARG A 53 -13.44 -15.67 -2.42
N THR A 54 -12.31 -15.21 -1.89
CA THR A 54 -11.10 -14.95 -2.68
C THR A 54 -9.98 -15.94 -2.37
N ILE A 55 -9.80 -16.28 -1.09
CA ILE A 55 -8.64 -17.05 -0.62
C ILE A 55 -8.94 -18.54 -0.59
N LYS A 56 -8.03 -19.34 -1.11
CA LYS A 56 -8.08 -20.80 -1.00
C LYS A 56 -7.17 -21.24 0.16
N PRO A 57 -7.67 -22.03 1.12
CA PRO A 57 -6.84 -22.63 2.15
C PRO A 57 -5.64 -23.41 1.56
N GLY A 58 -4.51 -23.42 2.27
CA GLY A 58 -3.24 -23.95 1.80
C GLY A 58 -2.30 -22.92 1.19
N LEU A 59 -2.74 -21.64 1.09
CA LEU A 59 -1.96 -20.55 0.51
C LEU A 59 -0.94 -19.99 1.52
N THR A 60 0.33 -19.86 1.12
CA THR A 60 1.29 -18.96 1.79
C THR A 60 0.90 -17.52 1.49
N ILE A 61 0.67 -16.71 2.52
CA ILE A 61 0.21 -15.33 2.37
C ILE A 61 1.37 -14.32 2.32
N GLY A 62 1.05 -13.02 2.29
CA GLY A 62 2.02 -11.93 2.28
C GLY A 62 2.43 -11.48 0.88
N HIS A 63 2.61 -10.17 0.71
CA HIS A 63 2.96 -9.57 -0.59
C HIS A 63 3.89 -8.35 -0.45
N GLU A 64 4.28 -8.02 0.75
CA GLU A 64 5.21 -6.94 1.06
C GLU A 64 6.53 -7.55 1.55
N PHE A 65 7.63 -7.32 0.82
CA PHE A 65 8.89 -8.00 1.13
C PHE A 65 10.13 -7.33 0.53
N VAL A 66 11.28 -7.71 1.08
CA VAL A 66 12.61 -7.54 0.51
C VAL A 66 13.43 -8.79 0.80
N GLY A 67 14.31 -9.16 -0.14
CA GLY A 67 15.18 -10.30 0.00
C GLY A 67 16.34 -10.25 -0.98
N ARG A 68 17.06 -11.37 -1.08
CA ARG A 68 18.18 -11.52 -2.01
C ARG A 68 17.93 -12.64 -3.01
N VAL A 69 18.38 -12.41 -4.21
CA VAL A 69 18.39 -13.44 -5.26
C VAL A 69 19.20 -14.64 -4.79
N ALA A 70 18.57 -15.81 -4.67
CA ALA A 70 19.18 -17.06 -4.23
C ALA A 70 19.45 -18.02 -5.39
N ALA A 71 18.59 -18.02 -6.42
CA ALA A 71 18.79 -18.79 -7.66
C ALA A 71 18.09 -18.10 -8.83
N LEU A 72 18.63 -18.34 -10.03
CA LEU A 72 18.11 -17.79 -11.29
C LEU A 72 17.60 -18.93 -12.18
N GLY A 73 16.44 -18.74 -12.78
CA GLY A 73 15.97 -19.61 -13.87
C GLY A 73 16.87 -19.49 -15.11
N SER A 74 16.88 -20.52 -15.93
CA SER A 74 17.82 -20.67 -17.06
C SER A 74 17.74 -19.58 -18.14
N ALA A 75 16.63 -18.85 -18.22
CA ALA A 75 16.42 -17.77 -19.19
C ALA A 75 16.51 -16.36 -18.54
N VAL A 76 16.78 -16.27 -17.24
CA VAL A 76 16.87 -15.00 -16.54
C VAL A 76 18.19 -14.31 -16.85
N THR A 77 18.12 -13.02 -17.22
CA THR A 77 19.25 -12.13 -17.43
C THR A 77 19.05 -10.82 -16.67
N GLY A 78 20.13 -10.09 -16.39
CA GLY A 78 20.08 -8.77 -15.75
C GLY A 78 19.97 -8.80 -14.22
N TYR A 79 20.08 -9.97 -13.60
CA TYR A 79 20.14 -10.15 -12.15
C TYR A 79 21.32 -11.03 -11.74
N GLU A 80 21.80 -10.85 -10.51
CA GLU A 80 22.93 -11.59 -9.96
C GLU A 80 22.54 -12.26 -8.62
N ILE A 81 23.16 -13.40 -8.31
CA ILE A 81 23.01 -14.07 -7.02
C ILE A 81 23.49 -13.11 -5.92
N GLY A 82 22.72 -12.99 -4.85
CA GLY A 82 22.98 -12.08 -3.73
C GLY A 82 22.47 -10.67 -3.93
N GLN A 83 22.06 -10.27 -5.15
CA GLN A 83 21.46 -8.97 -5.42
C GLN A 83 20.22 -8.75 -4.57
N ARG A 84 20.12 -7.58 -3.93
CA ARG A 84 18.95 -7.24 -3.10
C ARG A 84 17.80 -6.74 -3.97
N VAL A 85 16.61 -7.32 -3.76
CA VAL A 85 15.42 -7.04 -4.56
C VAL A 85 14.16 -7.01 -3.70
N SER A 86 13.20 -6.21 -4.14
CA SER A 86 11.78 -6.38 -3.87
C SER A 86 11.07 -6.67 -5.20
N ALA A 87 9.76 -6.70 -5.25
CA ALA A 87 9.06 -6.93 -6.51
C ALA A 87 7.66 -6.30 -6.53
N GLU A 88 7.18 -6.04 -7.75
CA GLU A 88 5.79 -5.74 -8.01
C GLU A 88 4.93 -6.98 -7.71
N GLY A 89 4.05 -6.87 -6.72
CA GLY A 89 3.21 -7.98 -6.25
C GLY A 89 2.09 -8.39 -7.22
N HIS A 90 1.84 -7.60 -8.26
CA HIS A 90 0.88 -7.91 -9.31
C HIS A 90 1.59 -8.54 -10.51
N ILE A 91 1.39 -9.83 -10.73
CA ILE A 91 1.87 -10.53 -11.92
C ILE A 91 0.87 -10.31 -13.05
N VAL A 92 1.33 -9.72 -14.16
CA VAL A 92 0.48 -9.33 -15.29
C VAL A 92 0.69 -10.24 -16.51
N CYS A 93 -0.28 -10.34 -17.40
CA CYS A 93 -0.20 -11.27 -18.52
C CYS A 93 0.77 -10.83 -19.64
N GLY A 94 1.21 -9.58 -19.69
CA GLY A 94 2.17 -9.05 -20.67
C GLY A 94 1.64 -8.82 -22.08
N HIS A 95 0.48 -9.40 -22.47
CA HIS A 95 0.01 -9.42 -23.86
C HIS A 95 -1.35 -8.76 -24.10
N CYS A 96 -2.13 -8.43 -23.08
CA CYS A 96 -3.40 -7.72 -23.26
C CYS A 96 -3.20 -6.27 -23.74
N ARG A 97 -4.28 -5.63 -24.17
CA ARG A 97 -4.25 -4.24 -24.66
C ARG A 97 -3.58 -3.29 -23.65
N ASN A 98 -3.90 -3.40 -22.37
CA ASN A 98 -3.35 -2.53 -21.34
C ASN A 98 -1.85 -2.77 -21.13
N CYS A 99 -1.41 -4.04 -21.06
CA CYS A 99 0.01 -4.37 -20.93
C CYS A 99 0.82 -3.83 -22.11
N ARG A 100 0.36 -4.10 -23.35
CA ARG A 100 1.05 -3.62 -24.56
C ARG A 100 0.94 -2.11 -24.77
N GLY A 101 -0.10 -1.47 -24.20
CA GLY A 101 -0.30 -0.03 -24.24
C GLY A 101 0.40 0.75 -23.13
N GLY A 102 1.37 0.14 -22.40
CA GLY A 102 2.14 0.81 -21.36
C GLY A 102 1.38 1.03 -20.02
N ARG A 103 0.27 0.33 -19.84
CA ARG A 103 -0.56 0.39 -18.61
C ARG A 103 -0.72 -0.99 -17.98
N PRO A 104 0.37 -1.72 -17.68
CA PRO A 104 0.30 -3.10 -17.17
C PRO A 104 -0.42 -3.19 -15.82
N HIS A 105 -0.35 -2.17 -14.97
CA HIS A 105 -1.11 -2.10 -13.71
C HIS A 105 -2.64 -2.21 -13.89
N LEU A 106 -3.17 -1.95 -15.09
CA LEU A 106 -4.58 -2.12 -15.45
C LEU A 106 -4.84 -3.42 -16.21
N CYS A 107 -3.98 -4.43 -16.05
CA CYS A 107 -4.16 -5.74 -16.67
C CYS A 107 -5.41 -6.44 -16.10
N PRO A 108 -6.40 -6.84 -16.95
CA PRO A 108 -7.58 -7.55 -16.45
C PRO A 108 -7.27 -8.98 -15.97
N ASN A 109 -6.08 -9.51 -16.30
CA ASN A 109 -5.64 -10.85 -15.92
C ASN A 109 -4.55 -10.80 -14.84
N THR A 110 -4.59 -9.80 -13.97
CA THR A 110 -3.64 -9.67 -12.86
C THR A 110 -3.78 -10.82 -11.87
N VAL A 111 -2.65 -11.36 -11.44
CA VAL A 111 -2.53 -12.37 -10.38
C VAL A 111 -1.74 -11.76 -9.23
N GLY A 112 -2.36 -11.69 -8.04
CA GLY A 112 -1.72 -11.14 -6.84
C GLY A 112 -0.99 -12.22 -6.03
N ILE A 113 0.27 -11.98 -5.68
CA ILE A 113 1.00 -12.86 -4.75
C ILE A 113 0.37 -12.75 -3.35
N GLY A 114 0.38 -13.84 -2.59
CA GLY A 114 -0.23 -13.90 -1.26
C GLY A 114 -1.76 -13.85 -1.25
N VAL A 115 -2.39 -13.81 -2.44
CA VAL A 115 -3.85 -13.76 -2.65
C VAL A 115 -4.31 -14.85 -3.62
N ASN A 116 -3.74 -14.90 -4.81
CA ASN A 116 -4.10 -15.88 -5.85
C ASN A 116 -3.06 -16.99 -5.99
N VAL A 117 -1.80 -16.69 -5.67
CA VAL A 117 -0.65 -17.61 -5.66
C VAL A 117 0.15 -17.41 -4.38
N ASN A 118 1.02 -18.35 -4.03
CA ASN A 118 1.86 -18.26 -2.84
C ASN A 118 2.62 -16.94 -2.78
N GLY A 119 2.64 -16.36 -1.58
CA GLY A 119 3.20 -15.05 -1.30
C GLY A 119 4.53 -15.10 -0.55
N ALA A 120 4.81 -13.98 0.12
CA ALA A 120 6.11 -13.63 0.65
C ALA A 120 6.31 -13.97 2.14
N PHE A 121 5.31 -14.46 2.86
CA PHE A 121 5.52 -14.84 4.26
C PHE A 121 6.12 -16.24 4.36
N ALA A 122 7.37 -16.36 3.89
CA ALA A 122 8.17 -17.58 3.89
C ALA A 122 9.67 -17.25 3.94
N GLU A 123 10.54 -18.23 4.16
CA GLU A 123 12.00 -18.04 4.07
C GLU A 123 12.46 -17.80 2.63
N CYS A 124 11.74 -18.39 1.65
CA CYS A 124 12.02 -18.20 0.23
C CYS A 124 10.72 -18.11 -0.57
N MET A 125 10.78 -17.39 -1.69
CA MET A 125 9.68 -17.35 -2.68
C MET A 125 10.23 -17.32 -4.09
N VAL A 126 9.38 -17.68 -5.06
CA VAL A 126 9.68 -17.57 -6.50
C VAL A 126 8.85 -16.43 -7.10
N MET A 127 9.50 -15.61 -7.93
CA MET A 127 8.87 -14.52 -8.66
C MET A 127 9.31 -14.50 -10.12
N PRO A 128 8.45 -14.08 -11.08
CA PRO A 128 8.89 -13.74 -12.41
C PRO A 128 9.97 -12.66 -12.38
N ALA A 129 11.06 -12.85 -13.12
CA ALA A 129 12.16 -11.88 -13.17
C ALA A 129 11.69 -10.48 -13.63
N SER A 130 10.65 -10.42 -14.48
CA SER A 130 10.04 -9.16 -14.94
C SER A 130 9.38 -8.33 -13.81
N ASN A 131 9.06 -8.95 -12.68
CA ASN A 131 8.43 -8.27 -11.54
C ASN A 131 9.44 -7.68 -10.56
N LEU A 132 10.71 -8.11 -10.62
CA LEU A 132 11.71 -7.71 -9.65
C LEU A 132 12.10 -6.24 -9.79
N TRP A 133 12.37 -5.62 -8.64
CA TRP A 133 12.93 -4.28 -8.53
C TRP A 133 14.19 -4.31 -7.67
N PRO A 134 15.36 -3.97 -8.23
CA PRO A 134 16.60 -3.85 -7.46
C PRO A 134 16.49 -2.76 -6.41
N ILE A 135 16.88 -3.07 -5.19
CA ILE A 135 16.87 -2.12 -4.06
C ILE A 135 18.29 -1.59 -3.83
N PRO A 136 18.51 -0.26 -3.95
CA PRO A 136 19.79 0.37 -3.63
C PRO A 136 20.25 0.07 -2.20
N ASP A 137 21.58 -0.10 -2.01
CA ASP A 137 22.15 -0.44 -0.70
C ASP A 137 21.95 0.64 0.36
N GLN A 138 21.75 1.89 -0.05
CA GLN A 138 21.43 3.02 0.83
C GLN A 138 20.05 2.92 1.49
N ILE A 139 19.14 2.09 0.95
CA ILE A 139 17.79 1.93 1.51
C ILE A 139 17.82 0.74 2.49
N PRO A 140 17.51 0.94 3.79
CA PRO A 140 17.43 -0.14 4.76
C PRO A 140 16.41 -1.21 4.36
N SER A 141 16.70 -2.49 4.63
CA SER A 141 15.79 -3.60 4.28
C SER A 141 14.42 -3.49 4.95
N GLU A 142 14.35 -2.98 6.17
CA GLU A 142 13.09 -2.75 6.88
C GLU A 142 12.18 -1.73 6.18
N LEU A 143 12.74 -0.75 5.46
CA LEU A 143 11.97 0.20 4.67
C LEU A 143 11.57 -0.41 3.31
N ALA A 144 12.50 -1.12 2.67
CA ALA A 144 12.25 -1.77 1.40
C ALA A 144 11.16 -2.86 1.50
N ALA A 145 10.99 -3.47 2.68
CA ALA A 145 9.99 -4.51 2.94
C ALA A 145 8.55 -4.05 2.64
N PHE A 146 8.22 -2.77 2.83
CA PHE A 146 6.87 -2.24 2.58
C PHE A 146 6.81 -1.23 1.42
N PHE A 147 7.66 -1.44 0.41
CA PHE A 147 7.59 -0.66 -0.84
C PHE A 147 6.27 -0.87 -1.58
N ASP A 148 5.58 -1.98 -1.39
CA ASP A 148 4.27 -2.23 -1.96
C ASP A 148 3.24 -1.16 -1.54
N PRO A 149 2.87 -0.97 -0.27
CA PRO A 149 1.94 0.08 0.15
C PRO A 149 2.50 1.50 -0.01
N TYR A 150 3.84 1.66 0.07
CA TYR A 150 4.47 2.92 -0.25
C TYR A 150 4.24 3.31 -1.72
N GLY A 151 4.32 2.34 -2.63
CA GLY A 151 3.99 2.55 -4.03
C GLY A 151 2.52 2.91 -4.27
N ASN A 152 1.58 2.31 -3.54
CA ASN A 152 0.16 2.67 -3.61
C ASN A 152 -0.05 4.13 -3.15
N ALA A 153 0.61 4.52 -2.05
CA ALA A 153 0.58 5.90 -1.56
C ALA A 153 1.19 6.89 -2.58
N ALA A 154 2.34 6.52 -3.17
CA ALA A 154 3.01 7.34 -4.17
C ALA A 154 2.17 7.47 -5.46
N HIS A 155 1.56 6.40 -5.96
CA HIS A 155 0.67 6.46 -7.11
C HIS A 155 -0.48 7.44 -6.86
N CYS A 156 -1.14 7.33 -5.71
CA CYS A 156 -2.27 8.20 -5.36
C CYS A 156 -1.84 9.66 -5.17
N ALA A 157 -0.76 9.92 -4.41
CA ALA A 157 -0.27 11.26 -4.11
C ALA A 157 0.31 12.00 -5.32
N LEU A 158 0.80 11.26 -6.33
CA LEU A 158 1.42 11.82 -7.53
C LEU A 158 0.49 11.78 -8.77
N GLU A 159 -0.78 11.36 -8.62
CA GLU A 159 -1.72 11.31 -9.73
C GLU A 159 -2.08 12.70 -10.23
N PHE A 160 -2.22 13.66 -9.32
CA PHE A 160 -2.47 15.05 -9.62
C PHE A 160 -1.32 15.93 -9.10
N ASP A 161 -1.14 17.09 -9.70
CA ASP A 161 -0.22 18.09 -9.17
C ASP A 161 -0.76 18.62 -7.83
N VAL A 162 0.09 18.61 -6.81
CA VAL A 162 -0.23 19.07 -5.45
C VAL A 162 0.66 20.23 -4.99
N ILE A 163 1.60 20.67 -5.83
CA ILE A 163 2.53 21.75 -5.47
C ILE A 163 1.74 23.06 -5.30
N GLY A 164 1.79 23.62 -4.09
CA GLY A 164 1.06 24.84 -3.74
C GLY A 164 -0.42 24.63 -3.43
N GLU A 165 -0.96 23.44 -3.62
CA GLU A 165 -2.38 23.09 -3.46
C GLU A 165 -2.74 22.69 -2.03
N ASP A 166 -4.04 22.78 -1.71
CA ASP A 166 -4.62 22.29 -0.47
C ASP A 166 -5.12 20.85 -0.67
N VAL A 167 -4.54 19.93 0.09
CA VAL A 167 -4.79 18.49 -0.03
C VAL A 167 -5.59 17.96 1.16
N LEU A 168 -6.69 17.25 0.89
CA LEU A 168 -7.47 16.50 1.88
C LEU A 168 -7.22 15.01 1.70
N ILE A 169 -6.82 14.33 2.77
CA ILE A 169 -6.65 12.87 2.80
C ILE A 169 -7.66 12.29 3.79
N THR A 170 -8.55 11.41 3.33
CA THR A 170 -9.45 10.67 4.21
C THR A 170 -8.89 9.28 4.49
N GLY A 171 -8.77 8.96 5.78
CA GLY A 171 -8.16 7.73 6.27
C GLY A 171 -6.66 7.84 6.55
N ALA A 172 -6.30 7.73 7.83
CA ALA A 172 -4.92 7.68 8.33
C ALA A 172 -4.43 6.25 8.53
N GLY A 173 -4.77 5.33 7.61
CA GLY A 173 -4.07 4.05 7.50
C GLY A 173 -2.63 4.26 7.02
N PRO A 174 -1.77 3.21 7.04
CA PRO A 174 -0.37 3.35 6.63
C PRO A 174 -0.20 4.03 5.27
N ILE A 175 -1.07 3.73 4.29
CA ILE A 175 -1.03 4.35 2.95
C ILE A 175 -1.36 5.85 3.02
N GLY A 176 -2.41 6.23 3.77
CA GLY A 176 -2.80 7.64 3.95
C GLY A 176 -1.74 8.47 4.67
N ILE A 177 -1.11 7.89 5.71
CA ILE A 177 0.01 8.52 6.44
C ILE A 177 1.20 8.77 5.49
N ILE A 178 1.57 7.78 4.69
CA ILE A 178 2.67 7.90 3.71
C ILE A 178 2.32 8.95 2.65
N ALA A 179 1.09 8.92 2.12
CA ALA A 179 0.64 9.89 1.11
C ALA A 179 0.66 11.33 1.65
N ALA A 180 0.29 11.53 2.91
CA ALA A 180 0.39 12.83 3.56
C ALA A 180 1.83 13.34 3.60
N GLY A 181 2.76 12.46 3.97
CA GLY A 181 4.18 12.78 3.95
C GLY A 181 4.69 13.12 2.54
N ILE A 182 4.29 12.33 1.52
CA ILE A 182 4.68 12.61 0.13
C ILE A 182 4.15 13.97 -0.31
N CYS A 183 2.86 14.24 -0.17
CA CYS A 183 2.26 15.52 -0.56
C CYS A 183 2.99 16.70 0.10
N LYS A 184 3.30 16.59 1.39
CA LYS A 184 4.04 17.63 2.10
C LYS A 184 5.49 17.78 1.61
N HIS A 185 6.16 16.66 1.38
CA HIS A 185 7.56 16.63 0.91
C HIS A 185 7.72 17.28 -0.47
N ILE A 186 6.75 17.10 -1.36
CA ILE A 186 6.79 17.62 -2.73
C ILE A 186 6.22 19.03 -2.87
N GLY A 187 5.69 19.65 -1.80
CA GLY A 187 5.35 21.07 -1.78
C GLY A 187 3.87 21.42 -1.71
N ALA A 188 2.99 20.54 -1.26
CA ALA A 188 1.61 20.91 -0.95
C ALA A 188 1.56 22.04 0.10
N ARG A 189 0.67 23.02 -0.10
CA ARG A 189 0.48 24.15 0.81
C ARG A 189 -0.03 23.67 2.16
N ASN A 190 -1.19 23.06 2.18
CA ASN A 190 -1.73 22.39 3.33
C ASN A 190 -2.02 20.91 3.01
N VAL A 191 -1.73 20.05 3.98
CA VAL A 191 -2.10 18.64 3.95
C VAL A 191 -2.93 18.35 5.20
N VAL A 192 -4.23 18.14 5.01
CA VAL A 192 -5.18 17.83 6.08
C VAL A 192 -5.52 16.34 6.01
N VAL A 193 -5.34 15.64 7.12
CA VAL A 193 -5.63 14.20 7.23
C VAL A 193 -6.76 13.96 8.21
N THR A 194 -7.73 13.15 7.82
CA THR A 194 -8.88 12.79 8.69
C THR A 194 -8.90 11.31 9.02
N ASP A 195 -9.22 10.99 10.26
CA ASP A 195 -9.49 9.63 10.73
C ASP A 195 -10.34 9.71 12.02
N VAL A 196 -10.72 8.58 12.57
CA VAL A 196 -11.34 8.45 13.91
C VAL A 196 -10.36 7.92 14.96
N ASN A 197 -9.16 7.48 14.55
CA ASN A 197 -8.13 6.88 15.40
C ASN A 197 -7.01 7.90 15.70
N ASP A 198 -6.94 8.38 16.94
CA ASP A 198 -5.96 9.40 17.35
C ASP A 198 -4.51 8.92 17.24
N PHE A 199 -4.23 7.62 17.46
CA PHE A 199 -2.89 7.06 17.28
C PHE A 199 -2.41 7.20 15.82
N ARG A 200 -3.27 6.89 14.86
CA ARG A 200 -2.97 7.03 13.43
C ARG A 200 -2.85 8.49 13.02
N LEU A 201 -3.71 9.36 13.55
CA LEU A 201 -3.63 10.79 13.32
C LEU A 201 -2.31 11.38 13.84
N LYS A 202 -1.83 10.91 15.00
CA LYS A 202 -0.51 11.32 15.51
C LYS A 202 0.60 10.92 14.53
N LEU A 203 0.58 9.71 14.00
CA LEU A 203 1.58 9.27 12.99
C LEU A 203 1.51 10.13 11.72
N ALA A 204 0.33 10.53 11.27
CA ALA A 204 0.16 11.44 10.14
C ALA A 204 0.76 12.83 10.42
N ALA A 205 0.57 13.37 11.63
CA ALA A 205 1.19 14.62 12.06
C ALA A 205 2.73 14.49 12.10
N ASP A 206 3.26 13.41 12.67
CA ASP A 206 4.70 13.12 12.74
C ASP A 206 5.31 12.96 11.33
N MET A 207 4.52 12.51 10.35
CA MET A 207 4.91 12.38 8.93
C MET A 207 4.93 13.73 8.19
N GLY A 208 4.28 14.77 8.75
CA GLY A 208 4.33 16.13 8.22
C GLY A 208 2.97 16.69 7.76
N ALA A 209 1.85 16.05 8.09
CA ALA A 209 0.54 16.64 7.84
C ALA A 209 0.43 18.02 8.51
N THR A 210 -0.09 19.02 7.78
CA THR A 210 -0.29 20.38 8.30
C THR A 210 -1.33 20.41 9.43
N ARG A 211 -2.37 19.59 9.26
CA ARG A 211 -3.44 19.43 10.27
C ARG A 211 -3.95 17.99 10.24
N VAL A 212 -4.24 17.45 11.42
CA VAL A 212 -4.94 16.18 11.57
C VAL A 212 -6.28 16.42 12.24
N VAL A 213 -7.31 15.70 11.83
CA VAL A 213 -8.70 15.93 12.25
C VAL A 213 -9.34 14.61 12.65
N ASN A 214 -9.67 14.47 13.92
CA ASN A 214 -10.55 13.40 14.35
C ASN A 214 -12.00 13.79 14.06
N VAL A 215 -12.56 13.23 12.98
CA VAL A 215 -13.90 13.59 12.49
C VAL A 215 -15.05 13.13 13.42
N ALA A 216 -14.75 12.36 14.46
CA ALA A 216 -15.72 12.10 15.53
C ALA A 216 -15.94 13.33 16.41
N ASN A 217 -14.95 14.24 16.51
CA ASN A 217 -14.93 15.33 17.48
C ASN A 217 -14.78 16.73 16.83
N GLN A 218 -14.35 16.80 15.57
CA GLN A 218 -14.03 18.05 14.87
C GLN A 218 -14.68 18.11 13.49
N SER A 219 -15.04 19.33 13.09
CA SER A 219 -15.60 19.61 11.77
C SER A 219 -14.51 20.02 10.78
N LEU A 220 -14.47 19.40 9.60
CA LEU A 220 -13.59 19.84 8.51
C LEU A 220 -13.86 21.30 8.10
N LYS A 221 -15.11 21.76 8.12
CA LYS A 221 -15.47 23.14 7.78
C LYS A 221 -14.85 24.17 8.75
N ASP A 222 -14.69 23.80 10.02
CA ASP A 222 -14.06 24.70 10.99
C ASP A 222 -12.55 24.73 10.77
N VAL A 223 -11.93 23.57 10.46
CA VAL A 223 -10.51 23.50 10.08
C VAL A 223 -10.22 24.32 8.81
N MET A 224 -11.09 24.27 7.81
CA MET A 224 -10.96 25.10 6.61
C MET A 224 -10.99 26.61 6.94
N LYS A 225 -11.87 27.04 7.85
CA LYS A 225 -11.90 28.45 8.33
C LYS A 225 -10.62 28.84 9.06
N GLU A 226 -10.12 27.98 9.97
CA GLU A 226 -8.86 28.19 10.69
C GLU A 226 -7.67 28.34 9.76
N LEU A 227 -7.64 27.56 8.66
CA LEU A 227 -6.58 27.59 7.64
C LEU A 227 -6.82 28.62 6.54
N HIS A 228 -7.90 29.41 6.62
CA HIS A 228 -8.29 30.40 5.60
C HIS A 228 -8.42 29.81 4.19
N MET A 229 -9.05 28.63 4.08
CA MET A 229 -9.24 27.88 2.83
C MET A 229 -10.66 28.04 2.30
N GLU A 230 -10.81 28.16 0.98
CA GLU A 230 -12.12 28.16 0.30
C GLU A 230 -12.63 26.74 0.00
N GLY A 231 -11.71 25.77 -0.10
CA GLY A 231 -11.94 24.37 -0.37
C GLY A 231 -10.62 23.62 -0.55
N PHE A 232 -10.69 22.32 -0.76
CA PHE A 232 -9.51 21.50 -1.11
C PHE A 232 -9.42 21.34 -2.63
N ASP A 233 -8.23 21.51 -3.17
CA ASP A 233 -7.95 21.38 -4.60
C ASP A 233 -7.78 19.90 -4.98
N VAL A 234 -7.14 19.12 -4.10
CA VAL A 234 -6.90 17.69 -4.31
C VAL A 234 -7.40 16.87 -3.13
N GLY A 235 -8.22 15.86 -3.41
CA GLY A 235 -8.69 14.85 -2.46
C GLY A 235 -8.01 13.51 -2.69
N LEU A 236 -7.50 12.87 -1.62
CA LEU A 236 -7.01 11.50 -1.66
C LEU A 236 -7.92 10.64 -0.78
N GLU A 237 -8.84 9.90 -1.39
CA GLU A 237 -9.76 9.03 -0.67
C GLU A 237 -9.09 7.69 -0.41
N MET A 238 -8.74 7.43 0.86
CA MET A 238 -8.00 6.23 1.28
C MET A 238 -8.68 5.47 2.43
N SER A 239 -9.89 5.89 2.82
CA SER A 239 -10.63 5.28 3.91
C SER A 239 -11.56 4.15 3.45
N GLY A 240 -12.03 4.20 2.22
CA GLY A 240 -13.12 3.33 1.73
C GLY A 240 -14.44 3.54 2.47
N ASN A 241 -14.61 4.68 3.14
CA ASN A 241 -15.81 4.98 3.93
C ASN A 241 -16.73 5.95 3.18
N PRO A 242 -17.99 5.57 2.88
CA PRO A 242 -18.91 6.41 2.11
C PRO A 242 -19.19 7.77 2.76
N ARG A 243 -19.22 7.84 4.10
CA ARG A 243 -19.41 9.11 4.82
C ARG A 243 -18.19 10.02 4.63
N ALA A 244 -16.98 9.48 4.82
CA ALA A 244 -15.75 10.24 4.63
C ALA A 244 -15.63 10.78 3.19
N PHE A 245 -16.06 10.00 2.19
CA PHE A 245 -16.10 10.44 0.80
C PHE A 245 -17.10 11.56 0.58
N ASN A 246 -18.32 11.47 1.13
CA ASN A 246 -19.32 12.55 1.02
C ASN A 246 -18.87 13.82 1.76
N ASP A 247 -18.24 13.69 2.93
CA ASP A 247 -17.64 14.82 3.65
C ASP A 247 -16.51 15.48 2.83
N MET A 248 -15.70 14.65 2.10
CA MET A 248 -14.71 15.16 1.14
C MET A 248 -15.39 15.95 0.01
N LEU A 249 -16.43 15.40 -0.63
CA LEU A 249 -17.18 16.11 -1.70
C LEU A 249 -17.71 17.48 -1.23
N ASP A 250 -18.12 17.59 0.04
CA ASP A 250 -18.55 18.86 0.63
C ASP A 250 -17.43 19.89 0.69
N CYS A 251 -16.22 19.44 1.00
CA CYS A 251 -15.08 20.30 1.25
C CYS A 251 -14.21 20.58 0.01
N MET A 252 -14.40 19.86 -1.11
CA MET A 252 -13.66 20.15 -2.35
C MET A 252 -14.00 21.52 -2.93
N TYR A 253 -12.99 22.21 -3.44
CA TYR A 253 -13.17 23.42 -4.24
C TYR A 253 -13.71 23.08 -5.63
N HIS A 254 -14.30 24.06 -6.33
CA HIS A 254 -14.78 23.91 -7.71
C HIS A 254 -13.61 23.60 -8.65
N GLY A 255 -13.76 22.59 -9.52
CA GLY A 255 -12.68 22.09 -10.38
C GLY A 255 -11.68 21.16 -9.69
N GLY A 256 -11.89 20.85 -8.40
CA GLY A 256 -11.02 19.98 -7.62
C GLY A 256 -10.92 18.56 -8.19
N LYS A 257 -9.88 17.83 -7.78
CA LYS A 257 -9.55 16.51 -8.31
C LYS A 257 -9.46 15.49 -7.16
N ILE A 258 -10.03 14.31 -7.34
CA ILE A 258 -10.05 13.26 -6.33
C ILE A 258 -9.42 11.98 -6.87
N ALA A 259 -8.38 11.49 -6.19
CA ALA A 259 -7.80 10.18 -6.40
C ALA A 259 -8.42 9.19 -5.39
N MET A 260 -9.13 8.18 -5.88
CA MET A 260 -9.81 7.17 -5.07
C MET A 260 -9.04 5.87 -5.02
N LEU A 261 -8.54 5.52 -3.85
CA LEU A 261 -7.83 4.27 -3.59
C LEU A 261 -8.58 3.39 -2.59
N GLY A 262 -9.34 3.97 -1.68
CA GLY A 262 -10.14 3.25 -0.70
C GLY A 262 -11.24 2.41 -1.37
N ILE A 263 -11.38 1.15 -0.92
CA ILE A 263 -12.38 0.23 -1.47
C ILE A 263 -13.71 0.46 -0.76
N MET A 264 -14.65 1.05 -1.48
CA MET A 264 -16.01 1.30 -0.96
C MET A 264 -16.80 -0.01 -0.78
N PRO A 265 -17.66 -0.10 0.25
CA PRO A 265 -18.56 -1.24 0.38
C PRO A 265 -19.55 -1.31 -0.79
N LYS A 266 -19.98 -2.54 -1.12
CA LYS A 266 -20.91 -2.76 -2.22
C LYS A 266 -22.21 -1.96 -2.02
N GLY A 267 -22.62 -1.23 -3.05
CA GLY A 267 -23.82 -0.39 -3.02
C GLY A 267 -23.65 0.96 -2.33
N ALA A 268 -22.42 1.35 -1.99
CA ALA A 268 -22.15 2.69 -1.49
C ALA A 268 -22.60 3.75 -2.51
N GLY A 269 -23.35 4.75 -2.04
CA GLY A 269 -23.76 5.91 -2.82
C GLY A 269 -22.95 7.15 -2.47
N CYS A 270 -22.97 8.14 -3.36
CA CYS A 270 -22.45 9.47 -3.08
C CYS A 270 -23.39 10.55 -3.64
N ASP A 271 -23.17 11.79 -3.24
CA ASP A 271 -23.90 12.94 -3.75
C ASP A 271 -23.35 13.34 -5.13
N TRP A 272 -23.96 12.80 -6.18
CA TRP A 272 -23.56 13.05 -7.57
C TRP A 272 -23.68 14.51 -7.99
N ASP A 273 -24.63 15.25 -7.43
CA ASP A 273 -24.82 16.67 -7.75
C ASP A 273 -23.57 17.48 -7.37
N LYS A 274 -22.91 17.15 -6.26
CA LYS A 274 -21.65 17.79 -5.86
C LYS A 274 -20.53 17.56 -6.87
N ILE A 275 -20.44 16.35 -7.41
CA ILE A 275 -19.44 16.05 -8.46
C ILE A 275 -19.71 16.86 -9.70
N ILE A 276 -20.99 16.94 -10.13
CA ILE A 276 -21.41 17.63 -11.36
C ILE A 276 -21.28 19.14 -11.19
N PHE A 277 -21.90 19.73 -10.16
CA PHE A 277 -21.97 21.19 -10.02
C PHE A 277 -20.66 21.82 -9.55
N LYS A 278 -19.78 21.07 -8.93
CA LYS A 278 -18.41 21.53 -8.63
C LYS A 278 -17.42 21.21 -9.76
N GLY A 279 -17.83 20.48 -10.81
CA GLY A 279 -16.94 20.10 -11.91
C GLY A 279 -15.75 19.23 -11.47
N LEU A 280 -15.98 18.30 -10.52
CA LEU A 280 -14.90 17.51 -9.94
C LEU A 280 -14.40 16.43 -10.91
N THR A 281 -13.10 16.20 -10.94
CA THR A 281 -12.50 15.02 -11.56
C THR A 281 -12.33 13.92 -10.50
N VAL A 282 -12.86 12.72 -10.76
CA VAL A 282 -12.71 11.56 -9.86
C VAL A 282 -11.98 10.45 -10.60
N GLN A 283 -10.79 10.08 -10.12
CA GLN A 283 -9.91 9.10 -10.73
C GLN A 283 -9.72 7.89 -9.81
N GLY A 284 -10.07 6.68 -10.29
CA GLY A 284 -9.77 5.44 -9.58
C GLY A 284 -8.27 5.11 -9.63
N ILE A 285 -7.70 4.75 -8.49
CA ILE A 285 -6.29 4.37 -8.36
C ILE A 285 -6.22 2.86 -8.10
N TYR A 286 -5.49 2.14 -8.94
CA TYR A 286 -5.30 0.70 -8.79
C TYR A 286 -3.81 0.34 -8.77
N GLY A 287 -3.36 -0.18 -7.63
CA GLY A 287 -1.98 -0.59 -7.43
C GLY A 287 -0.97 0.53 -7.70
N ARG A 288 0.06 0.22 -8.44
CA ARG A 288 1.19 1.09 -8.79
C ARG A 288 1.37 1.15 -10.30
N LYS A 289 1.71 2.29 -10.87
CA LYS A 289 2.13 2.37 -12.28
C LYS A 289 3.48 1.64 -12.41
N MET A 290 3.45 0.47 -13.05
CA MET A 290 4.62 -0.41 -13.23
C MET A 290 5.50 0.11 -14.39
N TYR A 291 6.75 0.51 -14.23
CA TYR A 291 7.55 0.56 -13.00
C TYR A 291 7.87 2.02 -12.63
N GLU A 292 7.12 2.94 -13.22
CA GLU A 292 7.27 4.39 -13.01
C GLU A 292 7.18 4.75 -11.52
N THR A 293 6.18 4.18 -10.82
CA THR A 293 6.00 4.43 -9.39
C THR A 293 7.18 3.86 -8.58
N TRP A 294 7.69 2.68 -8.94
CA TRP A 294 8.86 2.07 -8.29
C TRP A 294 10.09 2.97 -8.37
N TYR A 295 10.34 3.55 -9.55
CA TYR A 295 11.42 4.50 -9.73
C TYR A 295 11.22 5.74 -8.83
N LYS A 296 10.06 6.40 -8.93
CA LYS A 296 9.76 7.64 -8.19
C LYS A 296 9.87 7.44 -6.67
N MET A 297 9.27 6.39 -6.12
CA MET A 297 9.32 6.13 -4.68
C MET A 297 10.74 5.80 -4.19
N THR A 298 11.53 5.10 -5.01
CA THR A 298 12.95 4.85 -4.70
C THR A 298 13.72 6.17 -4.61
N GLN A 299 13.53 7.08 -5.57
CA GLN A 299 14.20 8.39 -5.56
C GLN A 299 13.73 9.27 -4.41
N LEU A 300 12.46 9.24 -4.05
CA LEU A 300 11.94 9.99 -2.89
C LEU A 300 12.64 9.56 -1.58
N VAL A 301 12.81 8.25 -1.34
CA VAL A 301 13.55 7.79 -0.16
C VAL A 301 15.01 8.22 -0.21
N LEU A 302 15.67 8.08 -1.35
CA LEU A 302 17.07 8.49 -1.53
C LEU A 302 17.26 10.01 -1.38
N SER A 303 16.22 10.82 -1.69
CA SER A 303 16.24 12.28 -1.50
C SER A 303 15.87 12.73 -0.07
N GLY A 304 15.69 11.78 0.86
CA GLY A 304 15.46 12.08 2.27
C GLY A 304 14.00 12.03 2.73
N PHE A 305 13.10 11.46 1.94
CA PHE A 305 11.72 11.22 2.40
C PHE A 305 11.71 10.30 3.65
N PRO A 306 11.11 10.72 4.78
CA PRO A 306 11.26 10.04 6.06
C PRO A 306 10.31 8.82 6.19
N LEU A 307 10.34 7.89 5.23
CA LEU A 307 9.45 6.73 5.15
C LEU A 307 9.42 5.91 6.45
N GLY A 308 10.52 5.85 7.18
CA GLY A 308 10.63 5.08 8.43
C GLY A 308 9.67 5.50 9.55
N LYS A 309 9.15 6.72 9.53
CA LYS A 309 8.24 7.23 10.56
C LYS A 309 6.90 6.48 10.62
N VAL A 310 6.49 5.80 9.54
CA VAL A 310 5.26 4.99 9.54
C VAL A 310 5.47 3.61 10.14
N MET A 311 6.72 3.14 10.23
CA MET A 311 7.06 1.85 10.82
C MET A 311 7.05 1.94 12.34
N THR A 312 6.14 1.23 12.98
CA THR A 312 5.96 1.28 14.44
C THR A 312 6.52 0.05 15.15
N HIS A 313 6.61 -1.07 14.46
CA HIS A 313 7.04 -2.35 15.06
C HIS A 313 7.93 -3.14 14.11
N GLN A 314 8.97 -3.75 14.70
CA GLN A 314 9.81 -4.77 14.06
C GLN A 314 9.80 -6.00 14.97
N LEU A 315 9.41 -7.14 14.44
CA LEU A 315 9.24 -8.39 15.18
C LEU A 315 9.99 -9.53 14.47
N PRO A 316 10.53 -10.53 15.19
CA PRO A 316 10.94 -11.77 14.56
C PRO A 316 9.70 -12.50 14.03
N ILE A 317 9.89 -13.37 13.02
CA ILE A 317 8.77 -14.10 12.43
C ILE A 317 8.01 -14.97 13.45
N ASP A 318 8.70 -15.52 14.42
CA ASP A 318 8.07 -16.34 15.46
C ASP A 318 7.06 -15.54 16.32
N ASP A 319 7.16 -14.20 16.35
CA ASP A 319 6.24 -13.28 17.03
C ASP A 319 5.15 -12.69 16.09
N PHE A 320 4.92 -13.29 14.92
CA PHE A 320 3.98 -12.76 13.92
C PHE A 320 2.58 -12.50 14.49
N GLN A 321 2.09 -13.35 15.39
CA GLN A 321 0.77 -13.23 16.01
C GLN A 321 0.62 -11.87 16.70
N LYS A 322 1.62 -11.42 17.44
CA LYS A 322 1.62 -10.09 18.07
C LYS A 322 1.47 -8.95 17.04
N GLY A 323 2.06 -9.13 15.84
CA GLY A 323 1.92 -8.16 14.76
C GLY A 323 0.47 -8.05 14.26
N PHE A 324 -0.21 -9.17 14.08
CA PHE A 324 -1.62 -9.21 13.70
C PHE A 324 -2.54 -8.64 14.78
N ASP A 325 -2.28 -8.97 16.06
CA ASP A 325 -3.06 -8.45 17.19
C ASP A 325 -2.95 -6.92 17.29
N LEU A 326 -1.74 -6.35 17.15
CA LEU A 326 -1.52 -4.90 17.13
C LEU A 326 -2.27 -4.20 15.99
N MET A 327 -2.34 -4.84 14.82
CA MET A 327 -3.09 -4.30 13.68
C MET A 327 -4.61 -4.39 13.90
N GLU A 328 -5.12 -5.50 14.43
CA GLU A 328 -6.54 -5.68 14.77
C GLU A 328 -6.98 -4.64 15.80
N GLU A 329 -6.15 -4.35 16.80
CA GLU A 329 -6.39 -3.32 17.83
C GLU A 329 -6.23 -1.88 17.31
N GLY A 330 -5.77 -1.67 16.06
CA GLY A 330 -5.52 -0.33 15.50
C GLY A 330 -4.37 0.42 16.16
N LYS A 331 -3.44 -0.29 16.79
CA LYS A 331 -2.26 0.24 17.52
C LYS A 331 -0.95 0.15 16.73
N ALA A 332 -1.03 -0.11 15.43
CA ALA A 332 0.13 -0.19 14.56
C ALA A 332 0.00 0.72 13.33
N GLY A 333 1.14 1.28 12.91
CA GLY A 333 1.40 1.74 11.55
C GLY A 333 1.85 0.55 10.70
N LYS A 334 3.10 0.55 10.20
CA LYS A 334 3.68 -0.64 9.56
C LYS A 334 4.34 -1.55 10.59
N VAL A 335 4.06 -2.85 10.46
CA VAL A 335 4.70 -3.93 11.22
C VAL A 335 5.58 -4.72 10.27
N VAL A 336 6.87 -4.80 10.57
CA VAL A 336 7.87 -5.52 9.79
C VAL A 336 8.25 -6.80 10.50
N LEU A 337 8.31 -7.91 9.78
CA LEU A 337 8.69 -9.24 10.26
C LEU A 337 10.07 -9.61 9.71
N SER A 338 10.92 -10.20 10.54
CA SER A 338 12.29 -10.66 10.19
C SER A 338 12.34 -12.18 10.04
N TRP A 339 12.92 -12.66 8.96
CA TRP A 339 13.01 -14.07 8.56
C TRP A 339 14.39 -14.70 8.82
N ASN A 340 15.17 -14.18 9.74
CA ASN A 340 16.54 -14.66 10.04
C ASN A 340 16.52 -15.84 11.00
#